data_e606ea74d03184b40b2127ab5bb28caf
#
_entry.id   e606ea74d03184b40b2127ab5bb28caf
#
_cell.length_a   1.000
_cell.length_b   1.000
_cell.length_c   1.000
_cell.angle_alpha   90.00
_cell.angle_beta   90.00
_cell.angle_gamma   90.00
#
_symmetry.space_group_name_H-M   'P 1'
#
loop_
_entity.id
_entity.type
_entity.pdbx_description
1 polymer ?
#
loop_
_entity_poly.entity_id
_entity_poly.type
_entity_poly.pdbx_seq_one_letter_code
_entity_poly.pdbx_strand_id
1 'polypeptide(L)'
;MKKNNTAACAALVFLMIGCASPGNKKNTEMTQNTAELSEGTYGYDAGFLKEHDIQTIELQDAASRARVLLVPAWQGRVMTSTAGGPEGDSYGWINHDLIRSGKISRQFNPFGGEERFWLGPEGGPYSIYFKPGEEQVFENWRVPPVLDTEAFNVKAQTRAQVTFVKNAVLKNASGTEFKIGIERTVSLLLPDTQNTLFGMDVPAGCDVVAYQTENTITNAGEEAWTKKGGLLSVWMLGMFNPSPSTTVFIPYQKNESGVIVNDEYFGKVPSDRLLVEDGTIFFKIDGKLRSKIGVPPGRATELCGSYDEDKQVLTLLWCSLPSKPSDYVNSKWGDQQNPYEGDVVNSYNDGPVEDGSVMGPFYEIETSSPAAALAPGESLTHIQRVVHVQGEPGKLAPIVKTLFNLELTEIAAKF
;
A
#
# COMPACT_ATOMS: atom_id res chain seq x y z
N MET A 1 27.48 64.93 37.57
CA MET A 1 28.09 66.02 36.81
C MET A 1 27.40 65.98 35.45
N LYS A 2 26.45 66.89 35.17
CA LYS A 2 26.57 68.10 34.37
C LYS A 2 26.98 67.74 32.93
N LYS A 3 26.31 68.08 31.83
CA LYS A 3 25.33 69.15 31.45
C LYS A 3 24.82 68.76 30.05
N ASN A 4 23.51 68.89 29.74
CA ASN A 4 22.85 70.04 29.07
C ASN A 4 23.50 70.42 27.72
N ASN A 5 22.78 70.46 26.63
CA ASN A 5 21.90 71.49 26.04
C ASN A 5 21.91 71.26 24.54
N THR A 6 21.02 71.53 23.74
CA THR A 6 19.87 72.36 23.43
C THR A 6 19.74 72.46 21.91
N ALA A 7 18.60 72.18 21.42
CA ALA A 7 17.74 72.93 20.51
C ALA A 7 18.35 73.77 19.37
N ALA A 8 17.78 73.62 18.17
CA ALA A 8 17.21 74.77 17.44
C ALA A 8 16.33 74.31 16.28
N CYS A 9 15.15 74.89 16.25
CA CYS A 9 14.16 74.93 15.18
C CYS A 9 14.67 75.71 13.96
N ALA A 10 14.18 75.35 12.78
CA ALA A 10 13.82 76.33 11.76
C ALA A 10 12.76 75.74 10.85
N ALA A 11 11.62 76.36 10.86
CA ALA A 11 10.51 76.22 9.90
C ALA A 11 10.74 77.16 8.73
N LEU A 12 10.17 76.81 7.59
CA LEU A 12 9.48 77.75 6.57
C LEU A 12 9.17 76.89 5.31
N VAL A 13 7.94 76.62 4.99
CA VAL A 13 6.88 77.37 4.34
C VAL A 13 6.83 77.24 2.78
N PHE A 14 5.72 76.61 2.34
CA PHE A 14 4.92 76.79 1.09
C PHE A 14 5.56 76.65 -0.29
N LEU A 15 4.97 75.74 -1.09
CA LEU A 15 4.16 76.11 -2.23
C LEU A 15 3.34 74.96 -2.81
N MET A 16 2.05 75.17 -2.92
CA MET A 16 1.12 74.32 -3.69
C MET A 16 1.42 74.45 -5.18
N ILE A 17 1.12 73.36 -5.95
CA ILE A 17 0.37 73.40 -7.24
C ILE A 17 0.40 71.98 -7.89
N GLY A 18 -0.76 71.49 -8.29
CA GLY A 18 -0.89 70.60 -9.42
C GLY A 18 -1.64 69.29 -9.17
N CYS A 19 -2.95 69.31 -9.40
CA CYS A 19 -3.79 68.16 -9.60
C CYS A 19 -3.27 67.25 -10.72
N ALA A 20 -3.05 65.96 -10.42
CA ALA A 20 -3.20 64.91 -11.41
C ALA A 20 -3.65 63.65 -10.65
N SER A 21 -4.84 63.17 -10.93
CA SER A 21 -5.40 61.91 -10.44
C SER A 21 -4.58 60.73 -10.96
N PRO A 22 -4.06 59.83 -10.09
CA PRO A 22 -3.59 58.57 -10.57
C PRO A 22 -4.76 57.58 -10.60
N GLY A 23 -4.93 57.01 -11.77
CA GLY A 23 -5.87 55.93 -11.99
C GLY A 23 -5.73 54.79 -11.00
N ASN A 24 -6.86 54.38 -10.51
CA ASN A 24 -7.10 53.22 -9.66
C ASN A 24 -6.57 51.95 -10.37
N LYS A 25 -5.34 51.53 -10.09
CA LYS A 25 -4.88 50.17 -10.39
C LYS A 25 -5.66 49.27 -9.45
N LYS A 26 -6.76 48.73 -9.94
CA LYS A 26 -7.35 47.53 -9.35
C LYS A 26 -6.25 46.48 -9.31
N ASN A 27 -5.73 46.22 -8.13
CA ASN A 27 -5.09 44.92 -7.82
C ASN A 27 -6.19 43.89 -8.05
N THR A 28 -6.12 43.22 -9.19
CA THR A 28 -6.81 41.97 -9.40
C THR A 28 -6.01 40.96 -8.58
N GLU A 29 -6.35 40.83 -7.32
CA GLU A 29 -6.05 39.57 -6.59
C GLU A 29 -6.70 38.49 -7.45
N MET A 30 -5.87 37.69 -8.13
CA MET A 30 -6.29 36.41 -8.64
C MET A 30 -6.59 35.59 -7.41
N THR A 31 -7.83 35.61 -6.95
CA THR A 31 -8.41 34.54 -6.16
C THR A 31 -8.24 33.29 -7.02
N GLN A 32 -7.19 32.51 -6.74
CA GLN A 32 -7.16 31.13 -7.12
C GLN A 32 -8.41 30.53 -6.48
N ASN A 33 -9.39 30.27 -7.29
CA ASN A 33 -10.55 29.48 -6.95
C ASN A 33 -9.98 28.06 -6.80
N THR A 34 -9.45 27.72 -5.62
CA THR A 34 -9.17 26.35 -5.23
C THR A 34 -10.54 25.72 -5.11
N ALA A 35 -10.98 25.05 -6.17
CA ALA A 35 -12.10 24.14 -6.05
C ALA A 35 -11.82 23.26 -4.84
N GLU A 36 -12.72 23.25 -3.89
CA GLU A 36 -12.62 22.40 -2.70
C GLU A 36 -12.65 20.95 -3.20
N LEU A 37 -11.52 20.24 -3.09
CA LEU A 37 -11.40 18.86 -3.56
C LEU A 37 -12.31 17.99 -2.71
N SER A 38 -13.09 17.13 -3.35
CA SER A 38 -14.06 16.27 -2.67
C SER A 38 -13.38 15.02 -2.08
N GLU A 39 -13.95 14.49 -1.01
CA GLU A 39 -13.56 13.20 -0.44
C GLU A 39 -13.56 12.10 -1.52
N GLY A 40 -12.56 11.24 -1.49
CA GLY A 40 -12.31 10.21 -2.51
C GLY A 40 -11.40 10.65 -3.64
N THR A 41 -11.01 11.95 -3.71
CA THR A 41 -9.98 12.42 -4.64
C THR A 41 -8.59 12.38 -3.99
N TYR A 42 -7.57 12.17 -4.81
CA TYR A 42 -6.17 12.19 -4.37
C TYR A 42 -5.77 13.50 -3.67
N GLY A 43 -6.19 14.63 -4.23
CA GLY A 43 -5.86 15.93 -3.67
C GLY A 43 -6.51 16.17 -2.31
N TYR A 44 -7.72 15.62 -2.08
CA TYR A 44 -8.36 15.65 -0.75
C TYR A 44 -7.49 14.87 0.25
N ASP A 45 -7.09 13.65 -0.08
CA ASP A 45 -6.29 12.81 0.81
C ASP A 45 -4.90 13.40 1.11
N ALA A 46 -4.24 13.95 0.09
CA ALA A 46 -2.97 14.65 0.26
C ALA A 46 -3.11 15.90 1.14
N GLY A 47 -4.18 16.68 0.94
CA GLY A 47 -4.53 17.85 1.76
C GLY A 47 -4.82 17.44 3.21
N PHE A 48 -5.64 16.42 3.40
CA PHE A 48 -6.01 15.87 4.69
C PHE A 48 -4.78 15.44 5.52
N LEU A 49 -3.87 14.67 4.93
CA LEU A 49 -2.64 14.25 5.61
C LEU A 49 -1.79 15.46 6.03
N LYS A 50 -1.68 16.45 5.17
CA LYS A 50 -0.94 17.69 5.46
C LYS A 50 -1.59 18.51 6.58
N GLU A 51 -2.92 18.62 6.60
CA GLU A 51 -3.68 19.32 7.66
C GLU A 51 -3.54 18.66 9.04
N HIS A 52 -3.21 17.35 9.06
CA HIS A 52 -2.97 16.60 10.29
C HIS A 52 -1.46 16.44 10.61
N ASP A 53 -0.61 17.34 10.06
CA ASP A 53 0.84 17.37 10.29
C ASP A 53 1.57 16.08 9.89
N ILE A 54 0.99 15.26 9.00
CA ILE A 54 1.64 14.07 8.45
C ILE A 54 2.54 14.51 7.29
N GLN A 55 3.85 14.32 7.46
CA GLN A 55 4.81 14.58 6.39
C GLN A 55 4.71 13.54 5.30
N THR A 56 4.58 13.99 4.06
CA THR A 56 4.45 13.14 2.88
C THR A 56 5.59 13.39 1.89
N ILE A 57 5.84 12.36 1.07
CA ILE A 57 6.66 12.46 -0.14
C ILE A 57 5.75 12.12 -1.31
N GLU A 58 5.71 12.98 -2.31
CA GLU A 58 5.00 12.72 -3.56
C GLU A 58 5.99 12.35 -4.66
N LEU A 59 5.76 11.20 -5.30
CA LEU A 59 6.42 10.84 -6.55
C LEU A 59 5.52 11.22 -7.71
N GLN A 60 6.09 11.81 -8.75
CA GLN A 60 5.35 12.27 -9.90
C GLN A 60 6.19 12.23 -11.18
N ASP A 61 5.53 11.98 -12.29
CA ASP A 61 6.09 12.19 -13.61
C ASP A 61 5.67 13.58 -14.16
N ALA A 62 6.60 14.27 -14.83
CA ALA A 62 6.33 15.57 -15.42
C ALA A 62 5.40 15.51 -16.62
N ALA A 63 5.39 14.38 -17.32
CA ALA A 63 4.65 14.17 -18.56
C ALA A 63 3.26 13.56 -18.37
N SER A 64 2.93 13.10 -17.15
CA SER A 64 1.67 12.44 -16.82
C SER A 64 0.97 13.09 -15.62
N ARG A 65 -0.27 12.69 -15.40
CA ARG A 65 -1.06 13.10 -14.21
C ARG A 65 -0.82 12.15 -13.02
N ALA A 66 -0.10 11.06 -13.22
CA ALA A 66 0.16 10.04 -12.21
C ALA A 66 0.89 10.60 -10.99
N ARG A 67 0.43 10.22 -9.81
CA ARG A 67 1.02 10.59 -8.51
C ARG A 67 1.01 9.39 -7.57
N VAL A 68 2.04 9.31 -6.73
CA VAL A 68 2.14 8.31 -5.65
C VAL A 68 2.52 9.05 -4.37
N LEU A 69 1.71 8.92 -3.32
CA LEU A 69 1.88 9.62 -2.04
C LEU A 69 2.40 8.66 -0.97
N LEU A 70 3.52 9.00 -0.36
CA LEU A 70 4.18 8.17 0.64
C LEU A 70 4.28 8.87 1.99
N VAL A 71 4.26 8.10 3.07
CA VAL A 71 4.46 8.57 4.44
C VAL A 71 5.68 7.90 5.07
N PRO A 72 6.80 8.61 5.21
CA PRO A 72 8.03 8.09 5.84
C PRO A 72 7.82 7.63 7.29
N ALA A 73 6.97 8.34 8.04
CA ALA A 73 6.63 8.02 9.43
C ALA A 73 5.96 6.65 9.60
N TRP A 74 5.35 6.11 8.54
CA TRP A 74 4.69 4.82 8.51
C TRP A 74 5.40 3.87 7.53
N GLN A 75 6.68 3.58 7.77
CA GLN A 75 7.54 2.63 7.03
C GLN A 75 7.71 2.96 5.53
N GLY A 76 7.67 4.25 5.13
CA GLY A 76 7.66 4.60 3.71
C GLY A 76 6.44 4.04 2.97
N ARG A 77 5.29 3.95 3.67
CA ARG A 77 4.03 3.40 3.17
C ARG A 77 3.53 4.22 1.98
N VAL A 78 3.13 3.55 0.92
CA VAL A 78 2.33 4.19 -0.12
C VAL A 78 0.92 4.35 0.46
N MET A 79 0.51 5.58 0.74
CA MET A 79 -0.81 5.85 1.29
C MET A 79 -1.88 5.77 0.23
N THR A 80 -1.62 6.40 -0.88
CA THR A 80 -2.51 6.36 -2.06
C THR A 80 -1.76 6.74 -3.32
N SER A 81 -2.34 6.41 -4.46
CA SER A 81 -1.92 6.86 -5.77
C SER A 81 -3.11 7.35 -6.59
N THR A 82 -2.84 8.01 -7.71
CA THR A 82 -3.84 8.44 -8.69
C THR A 82 -3.27 8.44 -10.10
N ALA A 83 -4.10 8.09 -11.06
CA ALA A 83 -3.80 8.25 -12.48
C ALA A 83 -4.29 9.61 -13.02
N GLY A 84 -5.25 10.25 -12.34
CA GLY A 84 -5.99 11.43 -12.78
C GLY A 84 -5.47 12.79 -12.23
N GLY A 85 -4.37 12.83 -11.46
CA GLY A 85 -3.91 14.05 -10.79
C GLY A 85 -4.73 14.40 -9.54
N PRO A 86 -4.67 15.64 -9.03
CA PRO A 86 -5.32 16.00 -7.78
C PRO A 86 -6.84 15.78 -7.76
N GLU A 87 -7.53 15.97 -8.88
CA GLU A 87 -8.97 15.73 -9.00
C GLU A 87 -9.31 14.26 -9.34
N GLY A 88 -8.30 13.42 -9.62
CA GLY A 88 -8.49 12.01 -9.89
C GLY A 88 -8.80 11.19 -8.65
N ASP A 89 -9.33 9.98 -8.85
CA ASP A 89 -9.62 9.05 -7.77
C ASP A 89 -8.38 8.73 -6.94
N SER A 90 -8.59 8.59 -5.63
CA SER A 90 -7.63 8.08 -4.66
C SER A 90 -7.82 6.58 -4.55
N TYR A 91 -6.80 5.79 -4.92
CA TYR A 91 -6.96 4.33 -5.00
C TYR A 91 -6.73 3.62 -3.67
N GLY A 92 -5.87 4.17 -2.81
CA GLY A 92 -5.61 3.62 -1.47
C GLY A 92 -6.72 3.94 -0.48
N TRP A 93 -7.09 2.97 0.36
CA TRP A 93 -7.95 3.24 1.49
C TRP A 93 -7.18 3.95 2.61
N ILE A 94 -7.74 5.05 3.15
CA ILE A 94 -7.17 5.83 4.25
C ILE A 94 -8.18 5.93 5.39
N ASN A 95 -7.75 5.63 6.61
CA ASN A 95 -8.57 5.76 7.81
C ASN A 95 -8.55 7.20 8.33
N HIS A 96 -9.34 8.07 7.71
CA HIS A 96 -9.43 9.48 8.07
C HIS A 96 -9.84 9.69 9.54
N ASP A 97 -10.75 8.87 10.07
CA ASP A 97 -11.24 9.01 11.44
C ASP A 97 -10.16 8.68 12.48
N LEU A 98 -9.39 7.61 12.24
CA LEU A 98 -8.27 7.27 13.11
C LEU A 98 -7.21 8.38 13.09
N ILE A 99 -6.82 8.84 11.90
CA ILE A 99 -5.81 9.90 11.74
C ILE A 99 -6.29 11.19 12.38
N ARG A 100 -7.53 11.62 12.11
CA ARG A 100 -8.16 12.82 12.72
C ARG A 100 -8.19 12.74 14.24
N SER A 101 -8.40 11.55 14.80
CA SER A 101 -8.46 11.35 16.25
C SER A 101 -7.12 11.57 16.94
N GLY A 102 -6.00 11.48 16.24
CA GLY A 102 -4.64 11.53 16.80
C GLY A 102 -4.33 10.39 17.79
N LYS A 103 -5.21 9.39 17.90
CA LYS A 103 -5.02 8.27 18.84
C LYS A 103 -4.05 7.25 18.25
N ILE A 104 -3.15 6.77 19.10
CA ILE A 104 -2.21 5.70 18.77
C ILE A 104 -2.47 4.53 19.71
N SER A 105 -2.82 3.38 19.11
CA SER A 105 -2.94 2.10 19.79
C SER A 105 -1.57 1.43 19.90
N ARG A 106 -1.35 0.74 21.04
CA ARG A 106 -0.16 -0.13 21.20
C ARG A 106 -0.30 -1.47 20.50
N GLN A 107 -1.49 -1.83 20.09
CA GLN A 107 -1.78 -3.11 19.47
C GLN A 107 -1.59 -3.04 17.96
N PHE A 108 -2.30 -2.11 17.32
CA PHE A 108 -2.27 -1.90 15.88
C PHE A 108 -2.93 -0.56 15.53
N ASN A 109 -2.43 0.07 14.48
CA ASN A 109 -2.97 1.33 13.97
C ASN A 109 -3.33 1.18 12.48
N PRO A 110 -4.59 0.87 12.14
CA PRO A 110 -5.03 0.71 10.76
C PRO A 110 -5.19 2.07 10.07
N PHE A 111 -4.08 2.79 9.87
CA PHE A 111 -4.09 4.07 9.15
C PHE A 111 -4.53 3.95 7.70
N GLY A 112 -4.51 2.74 7.15
CA GLY A 112 -4.70 2.47 5.74
C GLY A 112 -3.39 2.41 4.98
N GLY A 113 -3.47 2.59 3.68
CA GLY A 113 -2.33 2.64 2.77
C GLY A 113 -2.43 1.59 1.66
N GLU A 114 -2.28 2.08 0.45
CA GLU A 114 -2.33 1.30 -0.79
C GLU A 114 -1.26 0.20 -0.84
N GLU A 115 -0.11 0.40 -0.15
CA GLU A 115 0.88 -0.65 0.03
C GLU A 115 1.65 -0.44 1.34
N ARG A 116 1.57 -1.43 2.23
CA ARG A 116 2.24 -1.49 3.52
C ARG A 116 3.33 -2.55 3.50
N PHE A 117 4.50 -2.22 4.07
CA PHE A 117 5.59 -3.16 4.31
C PHE A 117 5.42 -3.81 5.68
N TRP A 118 5.22 -5.11 5.70
CA TRP A 118 5.22 -5.94 6.90
C TRP A 118 6.18 -7.12 6.74
N LEU A 119 6.36 -7.85 7.82
CA LEU A 119 7.11 -9.11 7.86
C LEU A 119 6.21 -10.21 8.43
N GLY A 120 6.28 -11.40 7.83
CA GLY A 120 5.70 -12.62 8.37
C GLY A 120 6.74 -13.46 9.13
N PRO A 121 6.28 -14.48 9.90
CA PRO A 121 4.90 -14.92 10.05
C PRO A 121 4.10 -14.10 11.07
N GLU A 122 2.80 -13.93 10.82
CA GLU A 122 1.89 -13.31 11.77
C GLU A 122 1.54 -14.24 12.92
N GLY A 123 1.28 -15.50 12.65
CA GLY A 123 0.92 -16.52 13.63
C GLY A 123 1.90 -17.69 13.71
N GLY A 124 1.51 -18.71 14.45
CA GLY A 124 2.28 -19.94 14.64
C GLY A 124 3.47 -19.81 15.57
N PRO A 125 4.30 -20.86 15.68
CA PRO A 125 5.37 -20.96 16.67
C PRO A 125 6.47 -19.91 16.50
N TYR A 126 6.58 -19.30 15.32
CA TYR A 126 7.62 -18.32 14.98
C TYR A 126 7.07 -16.90 14.75
N SER A 127 5.82 -16.65 15.15
CA SER A 127 5.19 -15.34 15.03
C SER A 127 6.04 -14.24 15.66
N ILE A 128 6.14 -13.08 14.99
CA ILE A 128 6.73 -11.85 15.52
C ILE A 128 5.69 -10.91 16.11
N TYR A 129 4.41 -11.30 16.16
CA TYR A 129 3.28 -10.52 16.67
C TYR A 129 2.83 -10.94 18.07
N PHE A 130 3.36 -12.07 18.57
CA PHE A 130 3.10 -12.57 19.92
C PHE A 130 4.40 -12.75 20.68
N LYS A 131 4.36 -12.48 21.99
CA LYS A 131 5.52 -12.73 22.84
C LYS A 131 5.68 -14.21 23.15
N PRO A 132 6.89 -14.66 23.53
CA PRO A 132 7.12 -16.02 23.93
C PRO A 132 6.17 -16.47 25.05
N GLY A 133 5.47 -17.58 24.80
CA GLY A 133 4.54 -18.19 25.79
C GLY A 133 3.17 -17.55 25.91
N GLU A 134 2.87 -16.49 25.14
CA GLU A 134 1.52 -15.93 25.07
C GLU A 134 0.61 -16.81 24.18
N GLU A 135 -0.66 -16.95 24.58
CA GLU A 135 -1.69 -17.54 23.76
C GLU A 135 -1.97 -16.65 22.53
N GLN A 136 -2.16 -17.24 21.35
CA GLN A 136 -2.39 -16.51 20.11
C GLN A 136 -3.88 -16.18 19.96
N VAL A 137 -4.32 -15.19 20.74
CA VAL A 137 -5.63 -14.56 20.70
C VAL A 137 -5.49 -13.07 20.41
N PHE A 138 -6.55 -12.44 19.96
CA PHE A 138 -6.51 -11.04 19.51
C PHE A 138 -6.02 -10.08 20.60
N GLU A 139 -6.33 -10.31 21.86
CA GLU A 139 -5.92 -9.47 23.00
C GLU A 139 -4.40 -9.45 23.20
N ASN A 140 -3.72 -10.52 22.80
CA ASN A 140 -2.27 -10.67 22.89
C ASN A 140 -1.53 -10.27 21.61
N TRP A 141 -2.24 -10.19 20.49
CA TRP A 141 -1.67 -9.80 19.20
C TRP A 141 -1.19 -8.35 19.20
N ARG A 142 0.02 -8.12 18.70
CA ARG A 142 0.64 -6.78 18.63
C ARG A 142 1.46 -6.67 17.37
N VAL A 143 1.20 -5.64 16.58
CA VAL A 143 2.10 -5.32 15.46
C VAL A 143 3.38 -4.73 16.01
N PRO A 144 4.57 -5.25 15.64
CA PRO A 144 5.83 -4.66 16.05
C PRO A 144 5.90 -3.17 15.65
N PRO A 145 6.36 -2.26 16.53
CA PRO A 145 6.39 -0.83 16.22
C PRO A 145 7.13 -0.46 14.93
N VAL A 146 8.17 -1.21 14.58
CA VAL A 146 8.91 -1.03 13.32
C VAL A 146 8.05 -1.30 12.08
N LEU A 147 6.97 -2.03 12.19
CA LEU A 147 6.01 -2.34 11.13
C LEU A 147 4.73 -1.49 11.20
N ASP A 148 4.58 -0.64 12.23
CA ASP A 148 3.35 0.12 12.47
C ASP A 148 3.59 1.63 12.65
N THR A 149 4.37 2.03 13.65
CA THR A 149 4.48 3.43 14.11
C THR A 149 5.88 4.03 14.05
N GLU A 150 6.92 3.24 13.75
CA GLU A 150 8.26 3.75 13.61
C GLU A 150 8.57 4.22 12.19
N ALA A 151 9.15 5.41 12.08
CA ALA A 151 9.56 5.96 10.80
C ALA A 151 10.74 5.19 10.17
N PHE A 152 10.72 5.09 8.84
CA PHE A 152 11.89 4.74 8.05
C PHE A 152 12.61 6.02 7.61
N ASN A 153 13.94 5.97 7.59
CA ASN A 153 14.75 7.11 7.19
C ASN A 153 14.88 7.16 5.67
N VAL A 154 14.73 8.35 5.09
CA VAL A 154 15.00 8.57 3.67
C VAL A 154 16.52 8.50 3.44
N LYS A 155 16.95 7.54 2.61
CA LYS A 155 18.35 7.38 2.17
C LYS A 155 18.66 8.17 0.91
N ALA A 156 17.72 8.17 -0.04
CA ALA A 156 17.82 8.86 -1.31
C ALA A 156 16.43 9.20 -1.84
N GLN A 157 16.31 10.31 -2.57
CA GLN A 157 15.05 10.74 -3.17
C GLN A 157 15.30 11.46 -4.47
N THR A 158 14.49 11.16 -5.47
CA THR A 158 14.33 11.92 -6.71
C THR A 158 12.86 12.28 -6.88
N ARG A 159 12.48 12.86 -8.01
CA ARG A 159 11.07 13.16 -8.32
C ARG A 159 10.22 11.89 -8.55
N ALA A 160 10.83 10.80 -9.01
CA ALA A 160 10.14 9.57 -9.38
C ALA A 160 10.52 8.35 -8.53
N GLN A 161 11.40 8.51 -7.54
CA GLN A 161 11.87 7.40 -6.72
C GLN A 161 12.28 7.89 -5.33
N VAL A 162 12.04 7.05 -4.32
CA VAL A 162 12.56 7.26 -2.96
C VAL A 162 13.02 5.92 -2.38
N THR A 163 14.15 5.95 -1.68
CA THR A 163 14.69 4.80 -0.95
C THR A 163 14.67 5.10 0.54
N PHE A 164 14.10 4.19 1.30
CA PHE A 164 14.03 4.21 2.76
C PHE A 164 14.93 3.14 3.36
N VAL A 165 15.46 3.40 4.55
CA VAL A 165 16.25 2.43 5.32
C VAL A 165 15.83 2.41 6.78
N LYS A 166 15.92 1.23 7.39
CA LYS A 166 15.68 1.02 8.82
C LYS A 166 16.50 -0.15 9.31
N ASN A 167 17.07 -0.04 10.51
CA ASN A 167 17.58 -1.18 11.26
C ASN A 167 16.57 -1.52 12.38
N ALA A 168 16.34 -2.79 12.59
CA ALA A 168 15.38 -3.28 13.58
C ALA A 168 15.92 -4.50 14.32
N VAL A 169 15.38 -4.73 15.51
CA VAL A 169 15.55 -5.96 16.25
C VAL A 169 14.14 -6.49 16.55
N LEU A 170 13.85 -7.70 16.09
CA LEU A 170 12.59 -8.39 16.35
C LEU A 170 12.86 -9.67 17.11
N LYS A 171 11.90 -10.07 17.94
CA LYS A 171 11.93 -11.35 18.66
C LYS A 171 10.65 -12.11 18.36
N ASN A 172 10.77 -13.37 17.95
CA ASN A 172 9.61 -14.21 17.68
C ASN A 172 9.09 -14.95 18.91
N ALA A 173 7.94 -15.60 18.78
CA ALA A 173 7.27 -16.34 19.85
C ALA A 173 8.10 -17.52 20.38
N SER A 174 9.04 -18.08 19.61
CA SER A 174 9.98 -19.10 20.09
C SER A 174 11.20 -18.52 20.81
N GLY A 175 11.34 -17.20 20.88
CA GLY A 175 12.41 -16.50 21.57
C GLY A 175 13.63 -16.17 20.72
N THR A 176 13.63 -16.50 19.43
CA THR A 176 14.72 -16.15 18.51
C THR A 176 14.70 -14.64 18.23
N GLU A 177 15.89 -14.03 18.30
CA GLU A 177 16.09 -12.62 18.00
C GLU A 177 16.64 -12.44 16.58
N PHE A 178 16.06 -11.53 15.83
CA PHE A 178 16.47 -11.15 14.48
C PHE A 178 16.98 -9.70 14.48
N LYS A 179 18.25 -9.49 14.14
CA LYS A 179 18.79 -8.18 13.79
C LYS A 179 18.64 -8.00 12.28
N ILE A 180 17.89 -7.00 11.87
CA ILE A 180 17.42 -6.86 10.50
C ILE A 180 17.83 -5.50 9.95
N GLY A 181 18.49 -5.48 8.79
CA GLY A 181 18.57 -4.31 7.93
C GLY A 181 17.40 -4.32 6.96
N ILE A 182 16.69 -3.22 6.83
CA ILE A 182 15.58 -3.04 5.89
C ILE A 182 15.96 -1.93 4.91
N GLU A 183 15.82 -2.22 3.61
CA GLU A 183 15.89 -1.22 2.54
C GLU A 183 14.64 -1.37 1.67
N ARG A 184 13.90 -0.26 1.50
CA ARG A 184 12.69 -0.20 0.70
C ARG A 184 12.83 0.91 -0.33
N THR A 185 12.76 0.59 -1.61
CA THR A 185 12.74 1.56 -2.71
C THR A 185 11.37 1.56 -3.36
N VAL A 186 10.78 2.74 -3.52
CA VAL A 186 9.54 2.96 -4.26
C VAL A 186 9.84 3.80 -5.48
N SER A 187 9.45 3.31 -6.65
CA SER A 187 9.72 3.93 -7.95
C SER A 187 8.45 4.04 -8.78
N LEU A 188 8.15 5.23 -9.27
CA LEU A 188 7.10 5.44 -10.27
C LEU A 188 7.56 4.81 -11.60
N LEU A 189 6.69 4.01 -12.23
CA LEU A 189 6.96 3.38 -13.51
C LEU A 189 6.47 4.25 -14.66
N LEU A 190 7.37 4.55 -15.59
CA LEU A 190 7.08 5.40 -16.74
C LEU A 190 6.36 4.63 -17.87
N PRO A 191 5.73 5.32 -18.85
CA PRO A 191 4.90 4.69 -19.90
C PRO A 191 5.56 3.53 -20.64
N ASP A 192 6.84 3.63 -21.02
CA ASP A 192 7.55 2.56 -21.71
C ASP A 192 7.63 1.27 -20.87
N THR A 193 7.83 1.42 -19.56
CA THR A 193 7.81 0.29 -18.63
C THR A 193 6.41 -0.27 -18.47
N GLN A 194 5.39 0.60 -18.42
CA GLN A 194 3.98 0.18 -18.36
C GLN A 194 3.60 -0.63 -19.61
N ASN A 195 3.94 -0.17 -20.80
CA ASN A 195 3.70 -0.88 -22.06
C ASN A 195 4.40 -2.26 -22.09
N THR A 196 5.61 -2.31 -21.54
CA THR A 196 6.34 -3.59 -21.40
C THR A 196 5.62 -4.56 -20.46
N LEU A 197 5.09 -4.09 -19.32
CA LEU A 197 4.32 -4.90 -18.39
C LEU A 197 3.02 -5.43 -18.99
N PHE A 198 2.34 -4.61 -19.77
CA PHE A 198 1.09 -5.00 -20.45
C PHE A 198 1.33 -5.89 -21.68
N GLY A 199 2.53 -5.91 -22.23
CA GLY A 199 2.81 -6.54 -23.52
C GLY A 199 2.11 -5.87 -24.71
N MET A 200 1.65 -4.62 -24.49
CA MET A 200 0.95 -3.80 -25.48
C MET A 200 1.05 -2.32 -25.09
N ASP A 201 0.81 -1.44 -26.05
CA ASP A 201 0.62 -0.01 -25.73
C ASP A 201 -0.65 0.21 -24.90
N VAL A 202 -0.58 1.09 -23.91
CA VAL A 202 -1.76 1.50 -23.14
C VAL A 202 -2.80 2.10 -24.10
N PRO A 203 -4.05 1.60 -24.09
CA PRO A 203 -5.09 2.13 -24.96
C PRO A 203 -5.33 3.63 -24.73
N ALA A 204 -5.42 4.41 -25.79
CA ALA A 204 -5.67 5.84 -25.72
C ALA A 204 -6.96 6.16 -24.97
N GLY A 205 -6.87 7.06 -23.97
CA GLY A 205 -7.97 7.46 -23.09
C GLY A 205 -8.11 6.58 -21.84
N CYS A 206 -7.13 5.72 -21.57
CA CYS A 206 -6.91 5.20 -20.22
C CYS A 206 -5.94 6.12 -19.48
N ASP A 207 -6.25 6.41 -18.22
CA ASP A 207 -5.33 7.01 -17.28
C ASP A 207 -4.63 5.89 -16.48
N VAL A 208 -3.31 5.99 -16.31
CA VAL A 208 -2.50 4.96 -15.65
C VAL A 208 -1.61 5.57 -14.58
N VAL A 209 -1.59 4.96 -13.42
CA VAL A 209 -0.52 5.08 -12.45
C VAL A 209 0.08 3.70 -12.18
N ALA A 210 1.39 3.61 -12.18
CA ALA A 210 2.12 2.39 -11.93
C ALA A 210 3.35 2.67 -11.06
N TYR A 211 3.59 1.84 -10.05
CA TYR A 211 4.80 1.94 -9.25
C TYR A 211 5.34 0.54 -8.90
N GLN A 212 6.63 0.48 -8.64
CA GLN A 212 7.34 -0.70 -8.18
C GLN A 212 7.90 -0.44 -6.80
N THR A 213 7.85 -1.45 -5.95
CA THR A 213 8.55 -1.48 -4.69
C THR A 213 9.55 -2.63 -4.65
N GLU A 214 10.76 -2.33 -4.20
CA GLU A 214 11.81 -3.29 -3.92
C GLU A 214 12.03 -3.30 -2.42
N ASN A 215 11.74 -4.44 -1.78
CA ASN A 215 11.72 -4.58 -0.34
C ASN A 215 12.78 -5.61 0.06
N THR A 216 13.90 -5.14 0.58
CA THR A 216 15.05 -5.96 0.95
C THR A 216 15.17 -6.07 2.45
N ILE A 217 15.28 -7.30 2.94
CA ILE A 217 15.68 -7.60 4.31
C ILE A 217 17.06 -8.26 4.31
N THR A 218 17.91 -7.83 5.24
CA THR A 218 19.28 -8.33 5.40
C THR A 218 19.42 -8.88 6.81
N ASN A 219 20.02 -10.06 6.94
CA ASN A 219 20.46 -10.54 8.25
C ASN A 219 21.66 -9.71 8.74
N ALA A 220 21.39 -8.74 9.61
CA ALA A 220 22.41 -7.88 10.22
C ALA A 220 22.97 -8.44 11.54
N GLY A 221 22.62 -9.70 11.88
CA GLY A 221 23.11 -10.42 13.05
C GLY A 221 24.40 -11.19 12.77
N GLU A 222 24.83 -11.94 13.75
CA GLU A 222 26.04 -12.80 13.69
C GLU A 222 25.69 -14.27 13.43
N GLU A 223 24.41 -14.66 13.64
CA GLU A 223 23.92 -16.02 13.48
C GLU A 223 23.02 -16.14 12.25
N ALA A 224 23.08 -17.29 11.57
CA ALA A 224 22.23 -17.57 10.43
C ALA A 224 20.75 -17.76 10.86
N TRP A 225 19.82 -17.23 10.08
CA TRP A 225 18.40 -17.52 10.25
C TRP A 225 18.10 -18.93 9.72
N THR A 226 17.54 -19.78 10.55
CA THR A 226 17.30 -21.18 10.24
C THR A 226 15.85 -21.58 10.52
N LYS A 227 15.35 -22.60 9.83
CA LYS A 227 14.00 -23.15 10.07
C LYS A 227 13.74 -23.49 11.54
N LYS A 228 14.75 -23.94 12.27
CA LYS A 228 14.63 -24.30 13.69
C LYS A 228 14.38 -23.10 14.59
N GLY A 229 14.98 -21.97 14.29
CA GLY A 229 14.80 -20.72 15.05
C GLY A 229 13.62 -19.88 14.55
N GLY A 230 13.07 -20.23 13.41
CA GLY A 230 12.09 -19.44 12.67
C GLY A 230 12.75 -18.68 11.53
N LEU A 231 11.97 -18.38 10.50
CA LEU A 231 12.35 -17.57 9.36
C LEU A 231 11.36 -16.42 9.21
N LEU A 232 11.83 -15.32 8.62
CA LEU A 232 10.98 -14.19 8.27
C LEU A 232 10.64 -14.23 6.78
N SER A 233 9.57 -13.55 6.38
CA SER A 233 9.28 -13.20 4.99
C SER A 233 8.95 -11.71 4.88
N VAL A 234 9.22 -11.11 3.74
CA VAL A 234 8.60 -9.83 3.39
C VAL A 234 7.15 -10.11 3.06
N TRP A 235 6.25 -9.31 3.62
CA TRP A 235 4.81 -9.43 3.43
C TRP A 235 4.23 -8.05 3.07
N MET A 236 3.80 -7.90 1.84
CA MET A 236 3.26 -6.66 1.32
C MET A 236 1.73 -6.72 1.37
N LEU A 237 1.12 -5.70 1.95
CA LEU A 237 -0.33 -5.62 2.12
C LEU A 237 -0.86 -4.33 1.50
N GLY A 238 -1.74 -4.47 0.51
CA GLY A 238 -2.44 -3.34 -0.08
C GLY A 238 -3.83 -3.16 0.54
N MET A 239 -4.19 -1.96 0.96
CA MET A 239 -5.56 -1.60 1.34
C MET A 239 -6.17 -0.70 0.29
N PHE A 240 -7.15 -1.21 -0.43
CA PHE A 240 -7.84 -0.51 -1.51
C PHE A 240 -9.31 -0.23 -1.14
N ASN A 241 -9.90 0.75 -1.81
CA ASN A 241 -11.31 1.09 -1.63
C ASN A 241 -12.19 0.08 -2.38
N PRO A 242 -13.09 -0.67 -1.70
CA PRO A 242 -14.02 -1.58 -2.35
C PRO A 242 -15.23 -0.85 -2.93
N SER A 243 -15.90 -1.49 -3.89
CA SER A 243 -17.26 -1.17 -4.30
C SER A 243 -18.14 -2.42 -4.30
N PRO A 244 -19.46 -2.32 -4.42
CA PRO A 244 -20.33 -3.48 -4.55
C PRO A 244 -20.01 -4.37 -5.75
N SER A 245 -19.38 -3.81 -6.79
CA SER A 245 -19.03 -4.47 -8.04
C SER A 245 -17.55 -4.89 -8.14
N THR A 246 -16.77 -4.76 -7.05
CA THR A 246 -15.36 -5.13 -7.09
C THR A 246 -15.17 -6.65 -7.00
N THR A 247 -14.45 -7.21 -7.97
CA THR A 247 -14.07 -8.62 -8.03
C THR A 247 -12.55 -8.74 -8.12
N VAL A 248 -11.94 -9.48 -7.19
CA VAL A 248 -10.54 -9.91 -7.29
C VAL A 248 -10.49 -11.16 -8.16
N PHE A 249 -9.49 -11.25 -9.05
CA PHE A 249 -9.24 -12.42 -9.87
C PHE A 249 -7.75 -12.80 -9.83
N ILE A 250 -7.49 -14.07 -9.52
CA ILE A 250 -6.14 -14.60 -9.31
C ILE A 250 -5.96 -15.83 -10.20
N PRO A 251 -5.16 -15.76 -11.25
CA PRO A 251 -4.77 -16.95 -12.02
C PRO A 251 -4.03 -17.95 -11.15
N TYR A 252 -4.18 -19.24 -11.44
CA TYR A 252 -3.45 -20.28 -10.74
C TYR A 252 -2.87 -21.35 -11.68
N GLN A 253 -1.79 -22.01 -11.25
CA GLN A 253 -1.15 -23.11 -12.00
C GLN A 253 -2.03 -24.36 -11.94
N LYS A 254 -2.52 -24.82 -13.11
CA LYS A 254 -3.44 -25.96 -13.23
C LYS A 254 -2.75 -27.31 -13.02
N ASN A 255 -1.49 -27.42 -13.43
CA ASN A 255 -0.77 -28.71 -13.52
C ASN A 255 -0.18 -29.20 -12.19
N GLU A 256 -0.41 -28.47 -11.10
CA GLU A 256 0.04 -28.82 -9.77
C GLU A 256 -1.04 -29.62 -9.01
N SER A 257 -0.61 -30.46 -8.07
CA SER A 257 -1.51 -31.19 -7.18
C SER A 257 -1.77 -30.43 -5.88
N GLY A 258 -2.76 -30.83 -5.12
CA GLY A 258 -3.09 -30.26 -3.80
C GLY A 258 -4.11 -29.12 -3.87
N VAL A 259 -4.18 -28.37 -2.79
CA VAL A 259 -5.14 -27.25 -2.60
C VAL A 259 -4.89 -26.17 -3.64
N ILE A 260 -5.95 -25.67 -4.25
CA ILE A 260 -5.87 -24.53 -5.19
C ILE A 260 -5.88 -23.22 -4.43
N VAL A 261 -6.78 -23.09 -3.43
CA VAL A 261 -6.97 -21.90 -2.62
C VAL A 261 -7.28 -22.30 -1.19
N ASN A 262 -6.65 -21.65 -0.22
CA ASN A 262 -6.98 -21.71 1.20
C ASN A 262 -8.05 -20.65 1.48
N ASP A 263 -9.18 -21.04 2.07
CA ASP A 263 -10.34 -20.17 2.26
C ASP A 263 -10.98 -20.30 3.65
N GLU A 264 -10.17 -20.68 4.64
CA GLU A 264 -10.61 -20.93 6.02
C GLU A 264 -9.87 -20.09 7.08
N TYR A 265 -9.36 -18.90 6.69
CA TYR A 265 -8.66 -18.01 7.62
C TYR A 265 -9.56 -17.45 8.72
N PHE A 266 -10.77 -17.03 8.36
CA PHE A 266 -11.80 -16.48 9.24
C PHE A 266 -13.12 -17.26 9.15
N GLY A 267 -13.02 -18.59 8.96
CA GLY A 267 -14.12 -19.46 8.59
C GLY A 267 -14.19 -19.66 7.08
N LYS A 268 -14.94 -20.67 6.66
CA LYS A 268 -15.10 -21.05 5.25
C LYS A 268 -15.75 -19.91 4.47
N VAL A 269 -15.12 -19.50 3.38
CA VAL A 269 -15.71 -18.48 2.48
C VAL A 269 -16.91 -19.07 1.75
N PRO A 270 -18.08 -18.41 1.78
CA PRO A 270 -19.27 -18.88 1.08
C PRO A 270 -19.10 -18.99 -0.43
N SER A 271 -19.80 -19.96 -1.05
CA SER A 271 -19.69 -20.24 -2.49
C SER A 271 -20.26 -19.15 -3.40
N ASP A 272 -21.05 -18.23 -2.88
CA ASP A 272 -21.54 -17.04 -3.57
C ASP A 272 -20.54 -15.87 -3.52
N ARG A 273 -19.37 -16.09 -2.90
CA ARG A 273 -18.29 -15.10 -2.78
C ARG A 273 -16.94 -15.58 -3.28
N LEU A 274 -16.78 -16.89 -3.48
CA LEU A 274 -15.54 -17.49 -3.97
C LEU A 274 -15.85 -18.54 -5.04
N LEU A 275 -15.37 -18.29 -6.25
CA LEU A 275 -15.48 -19.21 -7.37
C LEU A 275 -14.09 -19.63 -7.82
N VAL A 276 -13.88 -20.93 -8.03
CA VAL A 276 -12.66 -21.49 -8.59
C VAL A 276 -13.03 -22.10 -9.93
N GLU A 277 -12.70 -21.42 -10.99
CA GLU A 277 -13.00 -21.84 -12.36
C GLU A 277 -11.72 -22.17 -13.11
N ASP A 278 -11.82 -22.53 -14.37
CA ASP A 278 -10.74 -23.06 -15.22
C ASP A 278 -9.48 -22.16 -15.27
N GLY A 279 -8.65 -22.25 -14.22
CA GLY A 279 -7.37 -21.53 -14.11
C GLY A 279 -7.44 -20.18 -13.43
N THR A 280 -8.61 -19.76 -12.90
CA THR A 280 -8.76 -18.48 -12.21
C THR A 280 -9.63 -18.63 -10.96
N ILE A 281 -9.21 -17.98 -9.89
CA ILE A 281 -9.96 -17.79 -8.66
C ILE A 281 -10.60 -16.42 -8.73
N PHE A 282 -11.93 -16.35 -8.53
CA PHE A 282 -12.68 -15.09 -8.41
C PHE A 282 -13.15 -14.95 -6.97
N PHE A 283 -12.95 -13.77 -6.39
CA PHE A 283 -13.30 -13.49 -5.02
C PHE A 283 -14.04 -12.16 -4.93
N LYS A 284 -15.25 -12.18 -4.35
CA LYS A 284 -16.10 -11.00 -4.17
C LYS A 284 -15.58 -10.11 -3.06
N ILE A 285 -15.31 -8.88 -3.39
CA ILE A 285 -14.73 -7.86 -2.51
C ILE A 285 -15.68 -6.67 -2.42
N ASP A 286 -16.55 -6.63 -1.43
CA ASP A 286 -17.56 -5.59 -1.28
C ASP A 286 -17.57 -4.93 0.11
N GLY A 287 -16.60 -5.27 0.98
CA GLY A 287 -16.51 -4.75 2.34
C GLY A 287 -17.63 -5.20 3.28
N LYS A 288 -18.38 -6.28 2.96
CA LYS A 288 -19.58 -6.70 3.70
C LYS A 288 -19.45 -8.01 4.48
N LEU A 289 -18.42 -8.79 4.22
CA LEU A 289 -18.17 -10.05 4.90
C LEU A 289 -16.68 -10.22 5.14
N ARG A 290 -16.24 -10.20 6.40
CA ARG A 290 -14.85 -10.47 6.75
C ARG A 290 -14.46 -11.86 6.30
N SER A 291 -13.56 -11.93 5.32
CA SER A 291 -13.10 -13.17 4.71
C SER A 291 -11.71 -13.01 4.12
N LYS A 292 -10.96 -14.10 4.04
CA LYS A 292 -9.60 -14.11 3.48
C LYS A 292 -9.38 -15.41 2.72
N ILE A 293 -8.69 -15.28 1.59
CA ILE A 293 -8.21 -16.41 0.79
C ILE A 293 -6.69 -16.36 0.65
N GLY A 294 -6.09 -17.52 0.35
CA GLY A 294 -4.65 -17.61 0.10
C GLY A 294 -4.34 -18.62 -0.98
N VAL A 295 -3.32 -18.35 -1.79
CA VAL A 295 -2.87 -19.18 -2.91
C VAL A 295 -1.48 -19.73 -2.58
N PRO A 296 -1.35 -21.08 -2.44
CA PRO A 296 -0.09 -21.70 -2.06
C PRO A 296 0.96 -21.65 -3.19
N PRO A 297 2.25 -21.84 -2.86
CA PRO A 297 3.37 -21.63 -3.79
C PRO A 297 3.27 -22.39 -5.12
N GLY A 298 2.84 -23.67 -5.09
CA GLY A 298 2.67 -24.45 -6.32
C GLY A 298 1.55 -23.97 -7.24
N ARG A 299 0.63 -23.15 -6.72
CA ARG A 299 -0.51 -22.61 -7.47
C ARG A 299 -0.33 -21.15 -7.89
N ALA A 300 0.48 -20.40 -7.16
CA ALA A 300 0.64 -18.97 -7.39
C ALA A 300 1.24 -18.65 -8.75
N THR A 301 0.78 -17.55 -9.34
CA THR A 301 1.35 -16.89 -10.50
C THR A 301 1.89 -15.51 -10.11
N GLU A 302 2.74 -14.92 -10.95
CA GLU A 302 3.34 -13.61 -10.69
C GLU A 302 2.35 -12.44 -10.73
N LEU A 303 1.17 -12.65 -11.31
CA LEU A 303 0.20 -11.61 -11.64
C LEU A 303 -1.19 -11.97 -11.13
N CYS A 304 -1.83 -11.01 -10.49
CA CYS A 304 -3.25 -11.03 -10.12
C CYS A 304 -3.84 -9.62 -10.24
N GLY A 305 -5.13 -9.47 -9.99
CA GLY A 305 -5.74 -8.15 -10.02
C GLY A 305 -7.15 -8.12 -9.47
N SER A 306 -7.74 -6.94 -9.54
CA SER A 306 -9.16 -6.69 -9.27
C SER A 306 -9.74 -5.76 -10.33
N TYR A 307 -11.04 -5.88 -10.54
CA TYR A 307 -11.80 -4.97 -11.38
C TYR A 307 -12.99 -4.41 -10.60
N ASP A 308 -13.08 -3.10 -10.57
CA ASP A 308 -14.19 -2.33 -10.04
C ASP A 308 -14.98 -1.78 -11.24
N GLU A 309 -16.15 -2.36 -11.49
CA GLU A 309 -17.00 -1.96 -12.62
C GLU A 309 -17.61 -0.59 -12.42
N ASP A 310 -18.01 -0.24 -11.19
CA ASP A 310 -18.65 1.04 -10.87
C ASP A 310 -17.71 2.22 -11.12
N LYS A 311 -16.42 2.05 -10.77
CA LYS A 311 -15.37 3.04 -10.96
C LYS A 311 -14.60 2.92 -12.26
N GLN A 312 -14.81 1.82 -12.98
CA GLN A 312 -14.05 1.46 -14.19
C GLN A 312 -12.53 1.44 -13.93
N VAL A 313 -12.13 0.84 -12.82
CA VAL A 313 -10.73 0.72 -12.39
C VAL A 313 -10.29 -0.73 -12.42
N LEU A 314 -9.23 -0.98 -13.17
CA LEU A 314 -8.50 -2.24 -13.19
C LEU A 314 -7.24 -2.07 -12.33
N THR A 315 -7.16 -2.79 -11.21
CA THR A 315 -5.96 -2.86 -10.36
C THR A 315 -5.21 -4.14 -10.68
N LEU A 316 -3.94 -4.02 -11.00
CA LEU A 316 -3.06 -5.14 -11.36
C LEU A 316 -1.87 -5.18 -10.39
N LEU A 317 -1.48 -6.38 -10.00
CA LEU A 317 -0.42 -6.60 -9.05
C LEU A 317 0.51 -7.71 -9.52
N TRP A 318 1.79 -7.39 -9.70
CA TRP A 318 2.85 -8.35 -9.98
C TRP A 318 3.73 -8.51 -8.75
N CYS A 319 4.15 -9.73 -8.48
CA CYS A 319 5.15 -10.00 -7.44
C CYS A 319 6.28 -10.89 -7.98
N SER A 320 7.45 -10.75 -7.38
CA SER A 320 8.57 -11.64 -7.70
C SER A 320 8.32 -13.04 -7.13
N LEU A 321 8.43 -14.05 -7.97
CA LEU A 321 8.44 -15.46 -7.55
C LEU A 321 9.85 -16.04 -7.65
N PRO A 322 10.22 -16.99 -6.79
CA PRO A 322 11.49 -17.67 -6.87
C PRO A 322 11.54 -18.61 -8.09
N SER A 323 12.71 -18.74 -8.70
CA SER A 323 12.91 -19.64 -9.83
C SER A 323 12.89 -21.14 -9.48
N LYS A 324 12.87 -21.46 -8.18
CA LYS A 324 12.82 -22.84 -7.64
C LYS A 324 11.75 -22.92 -6.56
N PRO A 325 11.16 -24.10 -6.34
CA PRO A 325 10.28 -24.33 -5.21
C PRO A 325 10.89 -23.83 -3.91
N SER A 326 10.16 -23.07 -3.14
CA SER A 326 10.62 -22.44 -1.91
C SER A 326 9.56 -22.55 -0.83
N ASP A 327 10.01 -22.55 0.41
CA ASP A 327 9.13 -22.48 1.57
C ASP A 327 8.55 -21.07 1.73
N TYR A 328 7.34 -20.98 2.28
CA TYR A 328 6.71 -19.72 2.67
C TYR A 328 6.25 -19.81 4.11
N VAL A 329 6.45 -18.77 4.89
CA VAL A 329 6.04 -18.78 6.29
C VAL A 329 4.51 -18.84 6.38
N ASN A 330 4.01 -19.70 7.26
CA ASN A 330 2.59 -19.85 7.50
C ASN A 330 2.16 -18.86 8.59
N SER A 331 1.29 -17.93 8.25
CA SER A 331 0.81 -16.87 9.16
C SER A 331 -0.47 -17.22 9.92
N LYS A 332 -0.98 -18.44 9.82
CA LYS A 332 -2.15 -18.90 10.58
C LYS A 332 -1.85 -18.88 12.08
N TRP A 333 -2.80 -18.40 12.87
CA TRP A 333 -2.65 -18.33 14.32
C TRP A 333 -2.79 -19.70 15.01
N GLY A 334 -2.14 -19.82 16.17
CA GLY A 334 -2.18 -21.01 17.00
C GLY A 334 -1.16 -22.08 16.60
N ASP A 335 -1.43 -23.31 17.02
CA ASP A 335 -0.54 -24.45 16.76
C ASP A 335 -0.53 -24.81 15.28
N GLN A 336 0.67 -24.94 14.72
CA GLN A 336 0.89 -25.34 13.34
C GLN A 336 1.79 -26.55 13.25
N GLN A 337 1.39 -27.53 12.44
CA GLN A 337 2.26 -28.68 12.11
C GLN A 337 3.32 -28.30 11.07
N ASN A 338 2.95 -27.42 10.13
CA ASN A 338 3.74 -27.01 8.98
C ASN A 338 3.94 -25.50 8.94
N PRO A 339 4.88 -24.92 9.71
CA PRO A 339 5.08 -23.46 9.79
C PRO A 339 5.68 -22.84 8.53
N TYR A 340 6.02 -23.64 7.52
CA TYR A 340 6.61 -23.21 6.23
C TYR A 340 5.76 -23.61 5.02
N GLU A 341 4.49 -23.93 5.22
CA GLU A 341 3.49 -24.16 4.18
C GLU A 341 2.49 -23.01 4.15
N GLY A 342 3.00 -21.80 3.97
CA GLY A 342 2.22 -20.58 3.85
C GLY A 342 1.85 -20.26 2.41
N ASP A 343 1.06 -19.18 2.23
CA ASP A 343 0.59 -18.71 0.93
C ASP A 343 1.47 -17.61 0.36
N VAL A 344 1.50 -17.49 -0.95
CA VAL A 344 2.25 -16.49 -1.73
C VAL A 344 1.43 -15.25 -1.95
N VAL A 345 0.17 -15.45 -2.36
CA VAL A 345 -0.80 -14.39 -2.64
C VAL A 345 -1.98 -14.58 -1.72
N ASN A 346 -2.38 -13.54 -1.03
CA ASN A 346 -3.61 -13.52 -0.26
C ASN A 346 -4.53 -12.40 -0.76
N SER A 347 -5.81 -12.54 -0.50
CA SER A 347 -6.77 -11.44 -0.62
C SER A 347 -7.71 -11.44 0.57
N TYR A 348 -7.95 -10.26 1.12
CA TYR A 348 -8.78 -10.03 2.29
C TYR A 348 -9.94 -9.09 1.93
N ASN A 349 -11.13 -9.44 2.37
CA ASN A 349 -12.30 -8.59 2.34
C ASN A 349 -12.68 -8.19 3.77
N ASP A 350 -12.71 -6.90 4.06
CA ASP A 350 -13.15 -6.43 5.37
C ASP A 350 -14.68 -6.55 5.51
N GLY A 351 -15.13 -6.54 6.74
CA GLY A 351 -16.55 -6.63 7.04
C GLY A 351 -16.79 -6.73 8.55
N PRO A 352 -18.05 -6.73 8.98
CA PRO A 352 -18.41 -6.78 10.37
C PRO A 352 -17.81 -8.00 11.09
N VAL A 353 -17.22 -7.77 12.27
CA VAL A 353 -16.85 -8.81 13.24
C VAL A 353 -18.03 -9.13 14.15
N GLU A 354 -17.87 -10.05 15.13
CA GLU A 354 -18.95 -10.58 15.98
C GLU A 354 -19.75 -9.48 16.70
N ASP A 355 -19.13 -8.39 17.12
CA ASP A 355 -19.79 -7.25 17.77
C ASP A 355 -20.37 -6.22 16.80
N GLY A 356 -20.30 -6.48 15.49
CA GLY A 356 -20.77 -5.61 14.42
C GLY A 356 -19.83 -4.47 14.06
N SER A 357 -18.67 -4.33 14.71
CA SER A 357 -17.67 -3.33 14.35
C SER A 357 -16.99 -3.68 13.03
N VAL A 358 -16.54 -2.64 12.31
CA VAL A 358 -15.84 -2.76 11.02
C VAL A 358 -14.58 -1.93 11.10
N MET A 359 -13.45 -2.45 10.64
CA MET A 359 -12.19 -1.72 10.63
C MET A 359 -12.14 -0.65 9.53
N GLY A 360 -12.65 -0.98 8.31
CA GLY A 360 -12.70 -0.12 7.14
C GLY A 360 -14.12 0.16 6.65
N PRO A 361 -14.41 0.43 5.39
CA PRO A 361 -14.38 -0.64 4.38
C PRO A 361 -13.11 -0.60 3.53
N PHE A 362 -12.41 -1.72 3.44
CA PHE A 362 -11.30 -1.92 2.53
C PHE A 362 -11.20 -3.37 2.09
N TYR A 363 -10.44 -3.61 1.05
CA TYR A 363 -9.98 -4.95 0.71
C TYR A 363 -8.47 -4.96 0.54
N GLU A 364 -7.89 -6.16 0.59
CA GLU A 364 -6.46 -6.31 0.40
C GLU A 364 -6.16 -7.30 -0.72
N ILE A 365 -5.07 -6.99 -1.45
CA ILE A 365 -4.30 -7.97 -2.22
C ILE A 365 -2.91 -7.95 -1.60
N GLU A 366 -2.44 -9.12 -1.19
CA GLU A 366 -1.22 -9.27 -0.44
C GLU A 366 -0.27 -10.21 -1.16
N THR A 367 1.04 -9.95 -1.06
CA THR A 367 2.07 -10.85 -1.59
C THR A 367 3.15 -11.11 -0.55
N SER A 368 3.68 -12.33 -0.55
CA SER A 368 4.74 -12.73 0.35
C SER A 368 5.99 -13.19 -0.40
N SER A 369 7.16 -12.87 0.15
CA SER A 369 8.41 -13.47 -0.29
C SER A 369 8.54 -14.91 0.24
N PRO A 370 9.42 -15.74 -0.34
CA PRO A 370 9.88 -16.95 0.32
C PRO A 370 10.39 -16.68 1.73
N ALA A 371 10.36 -17.74 2.57
CA ALA A 371 10.96 -17.73 3.90
C ALA A 371 12.48 -17.49 3.81
N ALA A 372 12.96 -16.44 4.47
CA ALA A 372 14.32 -15.95 4.37
C ALA A 372 15.30 -16.75 5.25
N ALA A 373 15.91 -17.77 4.70
CA ALA A 373 17.02 -18.50 5.35
C ALA A 373 18.34 -17.83 4.98
N LEU A 374 18.76 -16.84 5.78
CA LEU A 374 19.88 -15.94 5.47
C LEU A 374 21.07 -16.17 6.43
N ALA A 375 22.26 -16.36 5.88
CA ALA A 375 23.50 -16.25 6.65
C ALA A 375 23.76 -14.76 7.04
N PRO A 376 24.64 -14.48 8.02
CA PRO A 376 25.04 -13.13 8.35
C PRO A 376 25.47 -12.34 7.13
N GLY A 377 24.89 -11.15 6.93
CA GLY A 377 25.13 -10.25 5.79
C GLY A 377 24.39 -10.63 4.50
N GLU A 378 23.73 -11.77 4.42
CA GLU A 378 22.89 -12.13 3.26
C GLU A 378 21.56 -11.39 3.27
N SER A 379 20.97 -11.22 2.09
CA SER A 379 19.75 -10.47 1.88
C SER A 379 18.74 -11.24 1.01
N LEU A 380 17.48 -10.94 1.21
CA LEU A 380 16.37 -11.33 0.34
C LEU A 380 15.62 -10.09 -0.10
N THR A 381 15.31 -9.99 -1.39
CA THR A 381 14.51 -8.91 -1.95
C THR A 381 13.20 -9.43 -2.50
N HIS A 382 12.08 -8.80 -2.12
CA HIS A 382 10.76 -9.01 -2.70
C HIS A 382 10.36 -7.79 -3.51
N ILE A 383 10.01 -8.00 -4.77
CA ILE A 383 9.57 -6.94 -5.68
C ILE A 383 8.08 -7.06 -5.88
N GLN A 384 7.37 -5.94 -5.71
CA GLN A 384 5.95 -5.82 -6.04
C GLN A 384 5.74 -4.64 -6.98
N ARG A 385 4.83 -4.79 -7.94
CA ARG A 385 4.36 -3.70 -8.79
C ARG A 385 2.87 -3.58 -8.64
N VAL A 386 2.40 -2.37 -8.46
CA VAL A 386 0.97 -2.04 -8.42
C VAL A 386 0.67 -1.10 -9.58
N VAL A 387 -0.38 -1.40 -10.31
CA VAL A 387 -0.80 -0.62 -11.47
C VAL A 387 -2.31 -0.41 -11.39
N HIS A 388 -2.75 0.83 -11.45
CA HIS A 388 -4.16 1.17 -11.64
C HIS A 388 -4.34 1.72 -13.04
N VAL A 389 -5.30 1.16 -13.76
CA VAL A 389 -5.73 1.62 -15.08
C VAL A 389 -7.20 2.00 -14.97
N GLN A 390 -7.51 3.26 -15.23
CA GLN A 390 -8.88 3.77 -15.23
C GLN A 390 -9.29 4.15 -16.65
N GLY A 391 -10.48 3.71 -17.07
CA GLY A 391 -10.98 3.97 -18.41
C GLY A 391 -12.24 3.20 -18.74
N GLU A 392 -12.86 3.54 -19.87
CA GLU A 392 -14.04 2.83 -20.34
C GLU A 392 -13.80 1.32 -20.49
N PRO A 393 -14.79 0.45 -20.17
CA PRO A 393 -14.63 -1.01 -20.21
C PRO A 393 -14.06 -1.54 -21.53
N GLY A 394 -14.48 -0.97 -22.67
CA GLY A 394 -13.98 -1.36 -23.99
C GLY A 394 -12.48 -1.09 -24.21
N LYS A 395 -11.87 -0.21 -23.40
CA LYS A 395 -10.43 0.09 -23.40
C LYS A 395 -9.65 -0.75 -22.39
N LEU A 396 -10.28 -1.13 -21.29
CA LEU A 396 -9.69 -2.03 -20.30
C LEU A 396 -9.68 -3.49 -20.78
N ALA A 397 -10.71 -3.91 -21.51
CA ALA A 397 -10.87 -5.29 -21.97
C ALA A 397 -9.66 -5.85 -22.74
N PRO A 398 -8.99 -5.14 -23.67
CA PRO A 398 -7.79 -5.63 -24.34
C PRO A 398 -6.63 -5.94 -23.37
N ILE A 399 -6.47 -5.15 -22.29
CA ILE A 399 -5.43 -5.37 -21.27
C ILE A 399 -5.71 -6.69 -20.53
N VAL A 400 -6.94 -6.87 -20.06
CA VAL A 400 -7.37 -8.11 -19.38
C VAL A 400 -7.23 -9.32 -20.30
N LYS A 401 -7.63 -9.18 -21.56
CA LYS A 401 -7.49 -10.25 -22.55
C LYS A 401 -6.04 -10.64 -22.80
N THR A 402 -5.16 -9.66 -22.92
CA THR A 402 -3.73 -9.90 -23.18
C THR A 402 -3.04 -10.56 -21.99
N LEU A 403 -3.29 -10.07 -20.79
CA LEU A 403 -2.58 -10.52 -19.58
C LEU A 403 -3.14 -11.81 -18.98
N PHE A 404 -4.45 -12.03 -19.06
CA PHE A 404 -5.13 -13.12 -18.36
C PHE A 404 -5.87 -14.09 -19.28
N ASN A 405 -6.01 -13.75 -20.55
CA ASN A 405 -6.89 -14.46 -21.50
C ASN A 405 -8.36 -14.56 -21.04
N LEU A 406 -8.81 -13.59 -20.21
CA LEU A 406 -10.18 -13.47 -19.73
C LEU A 406 -10.93 -12.36 -20.50
N GLU A 407 -12.26 -12.42 -20.48
CA GLU A 407 -13.10 -11.30 -20.90
C GLU A 407 -13.42 -10.42 -19.67
N LEU A 408 -13.32 -9.10 -19.81
CA LEU A 408 -13.60 -8.17 -18.72
C LEU A 408 -15.06 -8.29 -18.22
N THR A 409 -16.00 -8.54 -19.15
CA THR A 409 -17.41 -8.78 -18.86
C THR A 409 -17.65 -10.06 -18.06
N GLU A 410 -16.79 -11.07 -18.19
CA GLU A 410 -16.87 -12.29 -17.38
C GLU A 410 -16.49 -11.99 -15.93
N ILE A 411 -15.49 -11.14 -15.70
CA ILE A 411 -15.08 -10.73 -14.34
C ILE A 411 -16.21 -9.93 -13.69
N ALA A 412 -16.78 -8.96 -14.39
CA ALA A 412 -17.88 -8.13 -13.92
C ALA A 412 -19.16 -8.93 -13.57
N ALA A 413 -19.39 -10.03 -14.28
CA ALA A 413 -20.61 -10.85 -14.12
C ALA A 413 -20.48 -12.00 -13.08
N LYS A 414 -19.37 -12.09 -12.34
CA LYS A 414 -19.15 -13.23 -11.42
C LYS A 414 -20.02 -13.20 -10.16
N PHE A 415 -20.40 -11.99 -9.69
CA PHE A 415 -21.10 -11.86 -8.41
C PHE A 415 -22.26 -10.86 -8.46
#